data_9212f5765fc984dd94c706fd4849d89e
#
_entry.id   9212f5765fc984dd94c706fd4849d89e
#
_cell.length_a   1.000
_cell.length_b   1.000
_cell.length_c   1.000
_cell.angle_alpha   90.00
_cell.angle_beta   90.00
_cell.angle_gamma   90.00
#
_symmetry.space_group_name_H-M   'P 1'
#
loop_
_entity.id
_entity.type
_entity.pdbx_description
1 polymer ?
#
loop_
_entity_poly.entity_id
_entity_poly.type
_entity_poly.pdbx_seq_one_letter_code
_entity_poly.pdbx_strand_id
1 'polypeptide(L)'
;MLDILAQVLSILDEILSLQGRSATMTADTPLLGAVPELDSMAVVGVIGALEEHFGIFFDDDEIDGQTFATVGSLVEVVSAKLA
;
A
#
# COMPACT_ATOMS: atom_id res chain seq x y z
N MET A 1 14.07 -5.54 13.53
CA MET A 1 12.78 -4.84 13.32
C MET A 1 12.43 -4.88 11.86
N LEU A 2 11.20 -5.24 11.54
CA LEU A 2 10.78 -5.28 10.14
C LEU A 2 10.51 -3.87 9.62
N ASP A 3 11.01 -3.61 8.42
CA ASP A 3 10.81 -2.34 7.75
C ASP A 3 9.35 -2.23 7.26
N ILE A 4 8.67 -1.14 7.60
CA ILE A 4 7.29 -0.91 7.17
C ILE A 4 7.20 -0.90 5.64
N LEU A 5 8.16 -0.26 4.98
CA LEU A 5 8.21 -0.23 3.52
C LEU A 5 8.23 -1.65 2.94
N ALA A 6 9.09 -2.51 3.46
CA ALA A 6 9.20 -3.88 2.99
C ALA A 6 7.90 -4.66 3.20
N GLN A 7 7.24 -4.45 4.35
CA GLN A 7 5.98 -5.11 4.64
C GLN A 7 4.86 -4.62 3.73
N VAL A 8 4.78 -3.32 3.48
CA VAL A 8 3.80 -2.74 2.56
C VAL A 8 4.01 -3.28 1.16
N LEU A 9 5.25 -3.34 0.68
CA LEU A 9 5.56 -3.88 -0.65
C LEU A 9 5.18 -5.35 -0.76
N SER A 10 5.41 -6.14 0.27
CA SER A 10 5.04 -7.54 0.29
C SER A 10 3.53 -7.73 0.19
N ILE A 11 2.76 -6.90 0.91
CA ILE A 11 1.30 -6.95 0.86
C ILE A 11 0.80 -6.53 -0.52
N LEU A 12 1.37 -5.47 -1.09
CA LEU A 12 1.00 -5.04 -2.44
C LEU A 12 1.26 -6.14 -3.46
N ASP A 13 2.42 -6.79 -3.37
CA ASP A 13 2.76 -7.87 -4.30
C ASP A 13 1.76 -9.00 -4.21
N GLU A 14 1.40 -9.40 -3.00
CA GLU A 14 0.46 -10.50 -2.78
C GLU A 14 -0.95 -10.14 -3.26
N ILE A 15 -1.48 -9.01 -2.83
CA ILE A 15 -2.87 -8.62 -3.13
C ILE A 15 -3.05 -8.28 -4.61
N LEU A 16 -2.06 -7.63 -5.21
CA LEU A 16 -2.13 -7.22 -6.62
C LEU A 16 -1.56 -8.27 -7.57
N SER A 17 -1.07 -9.40 -7.05
CA SER A 17 -0.47 -10.47 -7.85
C SER A 17 0.64 -9.96 -8.75
N LEU A 18 1.57 -9.20 -8.16
CA LEU A 18 2.65 -8.56 -8.92
C LEU A 18 3.76 -9.53 -9.32
N GLN A 19 3.75 -10.76 -8.80
CA GLN A 19 4.67 -11.82 -9.20
C GLN A 19 6.15 -11.43 -9.02
N GLY A 20 6.46 -10.78 -7.89
CA GLY A 20 7.82 -10.40 -7.56
C GLY A 20 8.23 -9.01 -8.03
N ARG A 21 7.37 -8.29 -8.77
CA ARG A 21 7.71 -6.94 -9.24
C ARG A 21 7.97 -5.96 -8.11
N SER A 22 7.42 -6.22 -6.92
CA SER A 22 7.66 -5.34 -5.76
C SER A 22 9.13 -5.28 -5.37
N ALA A 23 9.93 -6.27 -5.76
CA ALA A 23 11.36 -6.28 -5.46
C ALA A 23 12.11 -5.10 -6.08
N THR A 24 11.59 -4.51 -7.15
CA THR A 24 12.19 -3.36 -7.81
C THR A 24 11.53 -2.03 -7.43
N MET A 25 10.49 -2.08 -6.59
CA MET A 25 9.77 -0.88 -6.19
C MET A 25 10.45 -0.18 -5.02
N THR A 26 10.32 1.14 -4.98
CA THR A 26 10.84 1.99 -3.93
C THR A 26 9.72 2.88 -3.41
N ALA A 27 10.03 3.72 -2.43
CA ALA A 27 9.07 4.70 -1.92
C ALA A 27 8.59 5.66 -3.00
N ASP A 28 9.42 5.95 -4.00
CA ASP A 28 9.08 6.86 -5.08
C ASP A 28 8.24 6.22 -6.19
N THR A 29 8.06 4.90 -6.16
CA THR A 29 7.32 4.19 -7.18
C THR A 29 5.85 4.62 -7.19
N PRO A 30 5.33 5.12 -8.33
CA PRO A 30 3.92 5.48 -8.43
C PRO A 30 3.03 4.24 -8.36
N LEU A 31 1.89 4.39 -7.73
CA LEU A 31 0.92 3.31 -7.61
C LEU A 31 -0.32 3.56 -8.47
N LEU A 32 -1.16 4.49 -8.04
CA LEU A 32 -2.42 4.77 -8.72
C LEU A 32 -2.17 5.33 -10.11
N GLY A 33 -2.73 4.68 -11.11
CA GLY A 33 -2.54 5.09 -12.51
C GLY A 33 -1.30 4.52 -13.17
N ALA A 34 -0.32 4.03 -12.39
CA ALA A 34 0.92 3.46 -12.93
C ALA A 34 0.95 1.95 -12.80
N VAL A 35 0.26 1.40 -11.81
CA VAL A 35 0.14 -0.05 -11.63
C VAL A 35 -1.25 -0.46 -12.11
N PRO A 36 -1.37 -1.12 -13.27
CA PRO A 36 -2.69 -1.45 -13.83
C PRO A 36 -3.54 -2.33 -12.92
N GLU A 37 -2.90 -3.14 -12.11
CA GLU A 37 -3.59 -4.04 -11.18
C GLU A 37 -4.27 -3.29 -10.04
N LEU A 38 -3.89 -2.05 -9.79
CA LEU A 38 -4.46 -1.24 -8.70
C LEU A 38 -5.68 -0.47 -9.22
N ASP A 39 -6.82 -1.13 -9.23
CA ASP A 39 -8.11 -0.51 -9.54
C ASP A 39 -8.89 -0.26 -8.24
N SER A 40 -10.12 0.26 -8.35
CA SER A 40 -10.90 0.62 -7.18
C SER A 40 -11.22 -0.58 -6.29
N MET A 41 -11.39 -1.77 -6.86
CA MET A 41 -11.63 -2.97 -6.07
C MET A 41 -10.35 -3.47 -5.40
N ALA A 42 -9.22 -3.37 -6.12
CA ALA A 42 -7.94 -3.76 -5.55
C ALA A 42 -7.54 -2.85 -4.39
N VAL A 43 -7.87 -1.56 -4.47
CA VAL A 43 -7.62 -0.62 -3.36
C VAL A 43 -8.31 -1.10 -2.09
N VAL A 44 -9.56 -1.54 -2.19
CA VAL A 44 -10.29 -2.08 -1.03
C VAL A 44 -9.57 -3.31 -0.46
N GLY A 45 -9.10 -4.20 -1.32
CA GLY A 45 -8.37 -5.39 -0.89
C GLY A 45 -7.05 -5.04 -0.21
N VAL A 46 -6.32 -4.08 -0.75
CA VAL A 46 -5.05 -3.62 -0.16
C VAL A 46 -5.29 -3.01 1.22
N ILE A 47 -6.30 -2.15 1.33
CA ILE A 47 -6.64 -1.52 2.61
C ILE A 47 -7.00 -2.59 3.65
N GLY A 48 -7.85 -3.55 3.30
CA GLY A 48 -8.20 -4.62 4.22
C GLY A 48 -7.00 -5.41 4.69
N ALA A 49 -6.09 -5.74 3.78
CA ALA A 49 -4.87 -6.48 4.12
C ALA A 49 -3.95 -5.67 5.02
N LEU A 50 -3.80 -4.36 4.76
CA LEU A 50 -2.98 -3.49 5.59
C LEU A 50 -3.57 -3.34 6.99
N GLU A 51 -4.88 -3.17 7.09
CA GLU A 51 -5.56 -3.06 8.37
C GLU A 51 -5.37 -4.32 9.21
N GLU A 52 -5.51 -5.48 8.59
CA GLU A 52 -5.35 -6.74 9.28
C GLU A 52 -3.91 -6.99 9.69
N HIS A 53 -2.97 -6.72 8.78
CA HIS A 53 -1.55 -7.00 9.03
C HIS A 53 -0.98 -6.10 10.13
N PHE A 54 -1.32 -4.81 10.11
CA PHE A 54 -0.76 -3.82 11.02
C PHE A 54 -1.65 -3.52 12.22
N GLY A 55 -2.90 -4.00 12.23
CA GLY A 55 -3.84 -3.70 13.31
C GLY A 55 -4.27 -2.25 13.34
N ILE A 56 -4.46 -1.64 12.18
CA ILE A 56 -4.81 -0.23 12.02
C ILE A 56 -6.15 -0.10 11.30
N PHE A 57 -6.69 1.13 11.25
CA PHE A 57 -7.90 1.44 10.49
C PHE A 57 -7.67 2.66 9.63
N PHE A 58 -8.14 2.58 8.38
CA PHE A 58 -8.16 3.72 7.48
C PHE A 58 -9.53 4.39 7.54
N ASP A 59 -9.54 5.72 7.68
CA ASP A 59 -10.77 6.50 7.56
C ASP A 59 -11.12 6.70 6.09
N ASP A 60 -12.39 6.95 5.79
CA ASP A 60 -12.82 7.12 4.41
C ASP A 60 -12.07 8.24 3.70
N ASP A 61 -11.77 9.32 4.40
CA ASP A 61 -11.06 10.47 3.82
C ASP A 61 -9.56 10.19 3.60
N GLU A 62 -9.04 9.09 4.12
CA GLU A 62 -7.68 8.63 3.85
C GLU A 62 -7.62 7.69 2.65
N ILE A 63 -8.77 7.23 2.18
CA ILE A 63 -8.86 6.34 1.02
C ILE A 63 -9.04 7.19 -0.23
N ASP A 64 -7.96 7.85 -0.65
CA ASP A 64 -8.00 8.78 -1.77
C ASP A 64 -6.78 8.59 -2.67
N GLY A 65 -6.78 9.30 -3.80
CA GLY A 65 -5.70 9.22 -4.78
C GLY A 65 -4.37 9.72 -4.24
N GLN A 66 -4.38 10.61 -3.26
CA GLN A 66 -3.14 11.12 -2.69
C GLN A 66 -2.44 10.08 -1.83
N THR A 67 -3.19 9.33 -1.02
CA THR A 67 -2.64 8.25 -0.21
C THR A 67 -2.02 7.16 -1.09
N PHE A 68 -2.66 6.85 -2.20
CA PHE A 68 -2.20 5.80 -3.12
C PHE A 68 -1.39 6.34 -4.30
N ALA A 69 -0.94 7.58 -4.24
CA ALA A 69 -0.15 8.17 -5.34
C ALA A 69 1.17 7.42 -5.53
N THR A 70 1.88 7.14 -4.45
CA THR A 70 3.15 6.40 -4.47
C THR A 70 3.18 5.40 -3.33
N VAL A 71 4.15 4.49 -3.41
CA VAL A 71 4.42 3.57 -2.30
C VAL A 71 4.72 4.36 -1.02
N GLY A 72 5.53 5.42 -1.14
CA GLY A 72 5.91 6.25 0.00
C GLY A 72 4.75 6.95 0.66
N SER A 73 3.80 7.47 -0.12
CA SER A 73 2.64 8.13 0.46
C SER A 73 1.77 7.15 1.25
N LEU A 74 1.65 5.92 0.79
CA LEU A 74 0.94 4.87 1.50
C LEU A 74 1.70 4.48 2.78
N VAL A 75 3.01 4.33 2.70
CA VAL A 75 3.86 4.00 3.85
C VAL A 75 3.75 5.09 4.92
N GLU A 76 3.71 6.36 4.51
CA GLU A 76 3.57 7.48 5.46
C GLU A 76 2.28 7.38 6.27
N VAL A 77 1.16 7.06 5.62
CA VAL A 77 -0.12 6.92 6.31
C VAL A 77 -0.07 5.75 7.28
N VAL A 78 0.46 4.61 6.85
CA VAL A 78 0.61 3.43 7.71
C VAL A 78 1.50 3.75 8.91
N SER A 79 2.63 4.40 8.68
CA SER A 79 3.59 4.75 9.73
C SER A 79 2.96 5.69 10.76
N ALA A 80 2.19 6.66 10.31
CA ALA A 80 1.51 7.61 11.21
C ALA A 80 0.52 6.89 12.12
N LYS A 81 -0.16 5.87 11.61
CA LYS A 81 -1.12 5.11 12.40
C LYS A 81 -0.46 4.20 13.42
N LEU A 82 0.79 3.80 13.17
CA LEU A 82 1.56 2.93 14.07
C LEU A 82 2.34 3.72 15.12
N ALA A 83 2.47 5.00 14.93
CA ALA A 83 3.22 5.87 15.85
C ALA A 83 2.49 6.10 17.18
#